data_0166095ee18ec4888e074515fa64b75b
#
_entry.id   0166095ee18ec4888e074515fa64b75b
#
_cell.length_a   1.000
_cell.length_b   1.000
_cell.length_c   1.000
_cell.angle_alpha   90.00
_cell.angle_beta   90.00
_cell.angle_gamma   90.00
#
_symmetry.space_group_name_H-M   'P 1'
#
loop_
_entity.id
_entity.type
_entity.pdbx_description
1 polymer ?
#
loop_
_entity_poly.entity_id
_entity_poly.type
_entity_poly.pdbx_seq_one_letter_code
_entity_poly.pdbx_strand_id
1 'polypeptide(L)'
;MDKRRSPLENALQPLVTGLVEVAPAVWNHSKRIGKYWLMLPFDCSKKLFDIATGRYEYVTDEKELSLKDQLEINNVVKYKYFPLDDLERSFVNPGFIKYEYIEGDKEGVKGCIGCDLEGNPQWFNILNGHALVGGASRWGKSSFLNAFITYILMTYTENEVAFMGSDFKASDVYYFRRFRHFRGEVATSETEFMQHMNKLEAEIDRRKIILGDKYRNVINYNKKNEEKLSYIIYVVDELPLLTSNKKCADKLRLIMGQCASYGIYFIFATQDSTKESIGKCKMNVSQIVGFHTKDETDSKTLINSDILKDITVRGRCFIDSGAEMEEAQIFFLEEDEMEDLLQDKLKEKYKQLQEQEG
;
A
#
# COMPACT_ATOMS: atom_id res chain seq x y z
N MET A 1 18.21 7.92 40.09
CA MET A 1 17.53 8.51 38.93
C MET A 1 17.36 7.38 37.91
N ASP A 2 16.16 6.85 37.85
CA ASP A 2 15.81 5.75 36.95
C ASP A 2 15.74 6.30 35.52
N LYS A 3 16.73 5.97 34.70
CA LYS A 3 16.70 6.35 33.28
C LYS A 3 15.61 5.51 32.61
N ARG A 4 14.48 6.11 32.25
CA ARG A 4 13.47 5.45 31.41
C ARG A 4 14.11 5.08 30.07
N ARG A 5 14.05 3.81 29.71
CA ARG A 5 14.58 3.29 28.45
C ARG A 5 13.73 3.86 27.30
N SER A 6 14.37 4.11 26.17
CA SER A 6 13.67 4.56 24.96
C SER A 6 12.76 3.44 24.41
N PRO A 7 11.73 3.76 23.63
CA PRO A 7 10.91 2.75 22.94
C PRO A 7 11.74 1.74 22.14
N LEU A 8 12.84 2.19 21.53
CA LEU A 8 13.78 1.35 20.79
C LEU A 8 14.55 0.40 21.70
N GLU A 9 14.99 0.87 22.89
CA GLU A 9 15.65 0.00 23.89
C GLU A 9 14.69 -1.08 24.38
N ASN A 10 13.42 -0.76 24.59
CA ASN A 10 12.41 -1.71 24.99
C ASN A 10 12.11 -2.72 23.88
N ALA A 11 12.07 -2.29 22.63
CA ALA A 11 11.86 -3.15 21.46
C ALA A 11 13.06 -4.08 21.18
N LEU A 12 14.29 -3.60 21.40
CA LEU A 12 15.51 -4.37 21.15
C LEU A 12 15.95 -5.19 22.37
N GLN A 13 15.44 -4.92 23.57
CA GLN A 13 15.83 -5.62 24.80
C GLN A 13 15.68 -7.15 24.71
N PRO A 14 14.59 -7.71 24.19
CA PRO A 14 14.46 -9.17 24.01
C PRO A 14 15.49 -9.72 23.04
N LEU A 15 15.83 -9.00 21.96
CA LEU A 15 16.86 -9.37 21.00
C LEU A 15 18.26 -9.39 21.65
N VAL A 16 18.55 -8.35 22.43
CA VAL A 16 19.83 -8.23 23.15
C VAL A 16 19.94 -9.33 24.21
N THR A 17 18.86 -9.60 24.95
CA THR A 17 18.86 -10.66 25.98
C THR A 17 19.05 -12.02 25.34
N GLY A 18 18.33 -12.33 24.26
CA GLY A 18 18.49 -13.56 23.51
C GLY A 18 19.89 -13.73 22.90
N LEU A 19 20.48 -12.65 22.36
CA LEU A 19 21.84 -12.64 21.83
C LEU A 19 22.89 -12.87 22.95
N VAL A 20 22.69 -12.30 24.13
CA VAL A 20 23.62 -12.49 25.27
C VAL A 20 23.55 -13.91 25.82
N GLU A 21 22.36 -14.52 25.87
CA GLU A 21 22.17 -15.89 26.32
C GLU A 21 22.70 -16.93 25.32
N VAL A 22 22.61 -16.65 24.02
CA VAL A 22 23.02 -17.57 22.94
C VAL A 22 24.47 -17.32 22.50
N ALA A 23 25.03 -16.15 22.76
CA ALA A 23 26.39 -15.78 22.35
C ALA A 23 27.46 -16.78 22.76
N PRO A 24 27.46 -17.39 23.97
CA PRO A 24 28.45 -18.43 24.35
C PRO A 24 28.30 -19.71 23.55
N ALA A 25 27.07 -20.12 23.22
CA ALA A 25 26.81 -21.32 22.43
C ALA A 25 27.15 -21.09 20.94
N VAL A 26 26.85 -19.90 20.42
CA VAL A 26 27.18 -19.50 19.05
C VAL A 26 28.70 -19.32 18.89
N TRP A 27 29.41 -18.77 19.90
CA TRP A 27 30.85 -18.59 19.85
C TRP A 27 31.59 -19.95 19.78
N ASN A 28 31.10 -20.95 20.49
CA ASN A 28 31.68 -22.30 20.42
C ASN A 28 31.33 -23.08 19.14
N HIS A 29 30.22 -22.69 18.47
CA HIS A 29 29.84 -23.26 17.16
C HIS A 29 30.36 -22.43 15.96
N SER A 30 30.77 -21.20 16.17
CA SER A 30 31.15 -20.24 15.10
C SER A 30 32.43 -20.60 14.36
N LYS A 31 33.28 -21.45 14.91
CA LYS A 31 34.41 -22.05 14.16
C LYS A 31 33.95 -22.88 12.95
N ARG A 32 32.69 -23.34 12.93
CA ARG A 32 32.06 -24.02 11.79
C ARG A 32 31.17 -23.12 10.94
N ILE A 33 30.72 -21.94 11.42
CA ILE A 33 29.70 -21.08 10.79
C ILE A 33 30.30 -19.73 10.30
N GLY A 34 31.63 -19.59 10.34
CA GLY A 34 32.33 -18.35 9.93
C GLY A 34 32.02 -17.82 8.53
N LYS A 35 31.26 -18.57 7.72
CA LYS A 35 30.81 -18.11 6.38
C LYS A 35 29.57 -17.22 6.37
N TYR A 36 28.78 -17.21 7.41
CA TYR A 36 27.48 -16.51 7.41
C TYR A 36 27.51 -15.13 8.07
N TRP A 37 28.48 -14.85 8.93
CA TRP A 37 28.72 -13.51 9.50
C TRP A 37 29.20 -12.50 8.45
N LEU A 38 29.77 -12.97 7.36
CA LEU A 38 30.26 -12.14 6.26
C LEU A 38 29.14 -11.63 5.30
N MET A 39 27.89 -12.07 5.48
CA MET A 39 26.77 -11.67 4.63
C MET A 39 25.88 -10.57 5.23
N LEU A 40 26.08 -10.16 6.47
CA LEU A 40 25.46 -8.95 6.98
C LEU A 40 26.32 -7.75 6.52
N PRO A 41 25.73 -6.65 6.07
CA PRO A 41 26.47 -5.41 5.88
C PRO A 41 27.28 -5.14 7.15
N PHE A 42 28.56 -4.86 6.99
CA PHE A 42 29.53 -4.72 8.09
C PHE A 42 29.03 -3.75 9.17
N ASP A 43 28.23 -2.77 8.77
CA ASP A 43 27.66 -1.74 9.63
C ASP A 43 26.52 -2.27 10.53
N CYS A 44 25.66 -3.16 10.01
CA CYS A 44 24.58 -3.77 10.82
C CYS A 44 25.13 -4.72 11.87
N SER A 45 26.13 -5.53 11.53
CA SER A 45 26.74 -6.45 12.50
C SER A 45 27.50 -5.70 13.59
N LYS A 46 28.13 -4.57 13.27
CA LYS A 46 28.80 -3.70 14.22
C LYS A 46 27.80 -3.00 15.15
N LYS A 47 26.75 -2.42 14.62
CA LYS A 47 25.68 -1.77 15.42
C LYS A 47 25.03 -2.77 16.39
N LEU A 48 24.69 -3.98 15.92
CA LEU A 48 24.13 -5.04 16.78
C LEU A 48 25.12 -5.47 17.88
N PHE A 49 26.39 -5.62 17.53
CA PHE A 49 27.42 -5.95 18.50
C PHE A 49 27.63 -4.83 19.53
N ASP A 50 27.63 -3.59 19.11
CA ASP A 50 27.78 -2.42 19.98
C ASP A 50 26.54 -2.27 20.91
N ILE A 51 25.33 -2.54 20.43
CA ILE A 51 24.09 -2.63 21.23
C ILE A 51 24.21 -3.74 22.28
N ALA A 52 24.58 -4.95 21.86
CA ALA A 52 24.68 -6.12 22.72
C ALA A 52 25.78 -5.97 23.79
N THR A 53 26.82 -5.22 23.51
CA THR A 53 27.95 -4.97 24.42
C THR A 53 27.83 -3.68 25.23
N GLY A 54 26.72 -2.92 25.09
CA GLY A 54 26.49 -1.67 25.81
C GLY A 54 27.43 -0.53 25.37
N ARG A 55 28.08 -0.65 24.21
CA ARG A 55 28.99 0.37 23.66
C ARG A 55 28.27 1.41 22.81
N TYR A 56 26.97 1.26 22.60
CA TYR A 56 26.16 2.22 21.84
C TYR A 56 25.70 3.33 22.78
N GLU A 57 26.20 4.54 22.62
CA GLU A 57 25.62 5.74 23.23
C GLU A 57 24.39 6.12 22.44
N TYR A 58 23.22 5.91 23.04
CA TYR A 58 21.97 6.36 22.45
C TYR A 58 21.92 7.88 22.50
N VAL A 59 21.81 8.48 21.34
CA VAL A 59 21.42 9.88 21.23
C VAL A 59 19.96 9.96 21.67
N THR A 60 19.74 10.58 22.81
CA THR A 60 18.43 10.70 23.49
C THR A 60 17.50 11.74 22.85
N ASP A 61 17.75 12.17 21.64
CA ASP A 61 16.79 12.96 20.89
C ASP A 61 15.73 12.02 20.32
N GLU A 62 14.46 12.32 20.60
CA GLU A 62 13.26 11.68 20.07
C GLU A 62 13.13 11.90 18.55
N LYS A 63 14.18 11.64 17.79
CA LYS A 63 14.11 11.59 16.34
C LYS A 63 13.42 10.29 15.96
N GLU A 64 12.29 10.43 15.29
CA GLU A 64 11.69 9.31 14.57
C GLU A 64 12.77 8.62 13.73
N LEU A 65 12.78 7.28 13.79
CA LEU A 65 13.70 6.48 12.97
C LEU A 65 13.47 6.81 11.50
N SER A 66 14.54 7.06 10.77
CA SER A 66 14.42 7.25 9.33
C SER A 66 13.83 5.98 8.67
N LEU A 67 13.22 6.12 7.49
CA LEU A 67 12.73 4.97 6.70
C LEU A 67 13.81 3.91 6.50
N LYS A 68 15.04 4.35 6.28
CA LYS A 68 16.19 3.47 6.13
C LYS A 68 16.48 2.67 7.41
N ASP A 69 16.43 3.32 8.59
CA ASP A 69 16.66 2.63 9.87
C ASP A 69 15.54 1.63 10.17
N GLN A 70 14.29 1.97 9.86
CA GLN A 70 13.14 1.05 9.99
C GLN A 70 13.29 -0.18 9.09
N LEU A 71 13.76 0.00 7.85
CA LEU A 71 14.03 -1.10 6.92
C LEU A 71 15.21 -1.94 7.34
N GLU A 72 16.30 -1.33 7.83
CA GLU A 72 17.46 -2.06 8.34
C GLU A 72 17.05 -2.97 9.51
N ILE A 73 16.21 -2.47 10.43
CA ILE A 73 15.67 -3.28 11.53
C ILE A 73 14.84 -4.44 10.98
N ASN A 74 13.92 -4.18 10.05
CA ASN A 74 13.09 -5.20 9.43
C ASN A 74 13.92 -6.24 8.67
N ASN A 75 14.96 -5.81 7.96
CA ASN A 75 15.85 -6.70 7.23
C ASN A 75 16.71 -7.55 8.17
N VAL A 76 17.20 -6.99 9.27
CA VAL A 76 17.95 -7.76 10.29
C VAL A 76 17.07 -8.85 10.89
N VAL A 77 15.81 -8.56 11.18
CA VAL A 77 14.82 -9.54 11.67
C VAL A 77 14.54 -10.62 10.60
N LYS A 78 14.47 -10.24 9.31
CA LYS A 78 14.26 -11.18 8.19
C LYS A 78 15.43 -12.15 8.01
N TYR A 79 16.66 -11.71 8.24
CA TYR A 79 17.87 -12.47 7.82
C TYR A 79 18.39 -13.46 8.83
N LYS A 80 17.69 -13.81 9.93
CA LYS A 80 18.09 -15.06 10.50
C LYS A 80 18.38 -15.32 11.90
N TYR A 81 18.25 -16.27 12.40
CA TYR A 81 18.72 -17.02 13.56
C TYR A 81 17.75 -17.13 14.73
N PHE A 82 16.56 -16.55 14.62
CA PHE A 82 15.50 -16.83 15.60
C PHE A 82 14.33 -17.50 14.89
N PRO A 83 13.64 -18.46 15.50
CA PRO A 83 12.35 -18.92 15.01
C PRO A 83 11.44 -17.66 14.95
N LEU A 84 11.16 -17.22 13.72
CA LEU A 84 10.38 -16.00 13.43
C LEU A 84 9.03 -15.98 14.14
N ASP A 85 8.44 -17.16 14.39
CA ASP A 85 7.17 -17.33 15.09
C ASP A 85 7.15 -16.75 16.51
N ASP A 86 8.27 -16.80 17.23
CA ASP A 86 8.35 -16.26 18.58
C ASP A 86 8.70 -14.77 18.59
N LEU A 87 9.43 -14.28 17.58
CA LEU A 87 9.73 -12.87 17.41
C LEU A 87 8.52 -12.08 16.86
N GLU A 88 7.74 -12.67 15.96
CA GLU A 88 6.50 -12.06 15.46
C GLU A 88 5.47 -11.78 16.57
N ARG A 89 5.51 -12.54 17.66
CA ARG A 89 4.64 -12.34 18.82
C ARG A 89 5.12 -11.24 19.78
N SER A 90 6.42 -10.96 19.80
CA SER A 90 7.02 -10.00 20.73
C SER A 90 7.18 -8.58 20.17
N PHE A 91 7.12 -8.43 18.85
CA PHE A 91 7.16 -7.11 18.19
C PHE A 91 5.77 -6.67 17.75
N VAL A 92 5.39 -5.47 18.14
CA VAL A 92 4.18 -4.81 17.61
C VAL A 92 4.43 -4.55 16.13
N ASN A 93 3.97 -5.47 15.26
CA ASN A 93 4.06 -5.41 13.80
C ASN A 93 5.44 -5.07 13.23
N PRO A 94 6.47 -5.94 13.34
CA PRO A 94 7.83 -5.63 12.90
C PRO A 94 7.98 -5.41 11.38
N GLY A 95 6.93 -5.59 10.60
CA GLY A 95 6.92 -5.41 9.15
C GLY A 95 6.36 -4.08 8.66
N PHE A 96 5.69 -3.30 9.51
CA PHE A 96 5.08 -2.05 9.08
C PHE A 96 6.02 -0.87 9.34
N ILE A 97 6.14 0.02 8.34
CA ILE A 97 6.81 1.30 8.44
C ILE A 97 5.74 2.36 8.66
N LYS A 98 5.96 3.25 9.64
CA LYS A 98 5.06 4.38 9.90
C LYS A 98 4.93 5.25 8.65
N TYR A 99 3.73 5.73 8.38
CA TYR A 99 3.46 6.63 7.26
C TYR A 99 4.26 7.93 7.41
N GLU A 100 4.88 8.34 6.31
CA GLU A 100 5.57 9.63 6.18
C GLU A 100 5.12 10.29 4.86
N TYR A 101 4.70 11.55 4.95
CA TYR A 101 4.42 12.32 3.75
C TYR A 101 5.73 12.80 3.13
N ILE A 102 6.02 12.30 1.93
CA ILE A 102 7.20 12.69 1.15
C ILE A 102 6.71 13.50 -0.04
N GLU A 103 7.13 14.76 -0.12
CA GLU A 103 6.76 15.62 -1.25
C GLU A 103 7.34 15.07 -2.56
N GLY A 104 6.47 14.84 -3.54
CA GLY A 104 6.85 14.38 -4.87
C GLY A 104 6.55 15.43 -5.94
N ASP A 105 7.09 15.20 -7.14
CA ASP A 105 6.64 15.95 -8.30
C ASP A 105 5.19 15.57 -8.65
N LYS A 106 4.49 16.47 -9.35
CA LYS A 106 3.12 16.23 -9.85
C LYS A 106 3.10 15.70 -11.30
N GLU A 107 4.15 15.00 -11.71
CA GLU A 107 4.14 14.31 -12.99
C GLU A 107 3.28 13.05 -12.90
N GLY A 108 2.11 13.09 -13.54
CA GLY A 108 1.12 12.01 -13.44
C GLY A 108 0.16 12.16 -12.25
N VAL A 109 -0.39 11.05 -11.80
CA VAL A 109 -1.17 10.92 -10.57
C VAL A 109 -0.53 9.80 -9.77
N LYS A 110 0.39 10.17 -8.91
CA LYS A 110 1.17 9.22 -8.14
C LYS A 110 1.11 9.51 -6.64
N GLY A 111 1.21 8.45 -5.85
CA GLY A 111 1.30 8.51 -4.40
C GLY A 111 2.55 7.77 -3.91
N CYS A 112 3.20 8.30 -2.89
CA CYS A 112 4.22 7.58 -2.16
C CYS A 112 3.51 6.57 -1.25
N ILE A 113 3.77 5.28 -1.50
CA ILE A 113 3.07 4.18 -0.82
C ILE A 113 3.94 3.48 0.22
N GLY A 114 5.22 3.79 0.27
CA GLY A 114 6.20 3.13 1.11
C GLY A 114 7.61 3.43 0.65
N CYS A 115 8.48 2.47 0.81
CA CYS A 115 9.86 2.56 0.34
C CYS A 115 10.36 1.23 -0.25
N ASP A 116 11.41 1.30 -1.04
CA ASP A 116 12.17 0.13 -1.49
C ASP A 116 13.04 -0.45 -0.35
N LEU A 117 13.83 -1.48 -0.66
CA LEU A 117 14.71 -2.13 0.31
C LEU A 117 15.91 -1.26 0.75
N GLU A 118 16.18 -0.20 0.03
CA GLU A 118 17.26 0.75 0.30
C GLU A 118 16.78 1.98 1.07
N GLY A 119 15.45 2.08 1.31
CA GLY A 119 14.82 3.20 2.01
C GLY A 119 14.45 4.37 1.10
N ASN A 120 14.52 4.20 -0.23
CA ASN A 120 14.08 5.22 -1.14
C ASN A 120 12.55 5.20 -1.27
N PRO A 121 11.90 6.37 -1.46
CA PRO A 121 10.46 6.43 -1.60
C PRO A 121 9.94 5.59 -2.76
N GLN A 122 8.96 4.74 -2.51
CA GLN A 122 8.29 3.94 -3.52
C GLN A 122 7.03 4.64 -4.02
N TRP A 123 7.01 4.91 -5.32
CA TRP A 123 5.95 5.65 -5.98
C TRP A 123 5.02 4.75 -6.78
N PHE A 124 3.73 4.91 -6.57
CA PHE A 124 2.71 4.23 -7.36
C PHE A 124 1.95 5.24 -8.23
N ASN A 125 2.08 5.12 -9.56
CA ASN A 125 1.41 6.01 -10.51
C ASN A 125 0.22 5.31 -11.17
N ILE A 126 -1.00 5.74 -10.83
CA ILE A 126 -2.22 5.12 -11.37
C ILE A 126 -2.40 5.36 -12.88
N LEU A 127 -1.74 6.37 -13.45
CA LEU A 127 -1.83 6.61 -14.90
C LEU A 127 -1.13 5.53 -15.75
N ASN A 128 -0.32 4.66 -15.14
CA ASN A 128 0.26 3.51 -15.81
C ASN A 128 -0.79 2.43 -16.17
N GLY A 129 -2.02 2.54 -15.65
CA GLY A 129 -3.15 1.69 -15.98
C GLY A 129 -3.93 1.22 -14.76
N HIS A 130 -4.93 0.37 -14.99
CA HIS A 130 -5.69 -0.23 -13.90
C HIS A 130 -4.81 -1.11 -13.04
N ALA A 131 -5.10 -1.14 -11.74
CA ALA A 131 -4.31 -1.84 -10.74
C ALA A 131 -5.10 -2.97 -10.06
N LEU A 132 -4.40 -4.06 -9.72
CA LEU A 132 -4.90 -5.14 -8.89
C LEU A 132 -4.02 -5.25 -7.64
N VAL A 133 -4.61 -5.18 -6.47
CA VAL A 133 -3.96 -5.32 -5.16
C VAL A 133 -4.40 -6.64 -4.54
N GLY A 134 -3.55 -7.62 -4.56
CA GLY A 134 -3.89 -8.99 -4.15
C GLY A 134 -3.02 -9.54 -3.04
N GLY A 135 -3.57 -10.50 -2.29
CA GLY A 135 -2.86 -11.22 -1.24
C GLY A 135 -3.74 -11.62 -0.06
N ALA A 136 -3.24 -12.43 0.85
CA ALA A 136 -3.95 -12.91 2.01
C ALA A 136 -4.44 -11.76 2.92
N SER A 137 -5.42 -12.04 3.78
CA SER A 137 -5.94 -11.07 4.74
C SER A 137 -4.85 -10.64 5.73
N ARG A 138 -4.83 -9.35 6.13
CA ARG A 138 -3.91 -8.76 7.11
C ARG A 138 -2.43 -8.67 6.65
N TRP A 139 -2.15 -8.73 5.35
CA TRP A 139 -0.79 -8.64 4.81
C TRP A 139 -0.44 -7.28 4.20
N GLY A 140 -1.35 -6.29 4.19
CA GLY A 140 -1.02 -4.92 3.81
C GLY A 140 -1.88 -4.30 2.69
N LYS A 141 -2.91 -4.99 2.18
CA LYS A 141 -3.80 -4.44 1.14
C LYS A 141 -4.48 -3.14 1.57
N SER A 142 -5.12 -3.14 2.76
CA SER A 142 -5.74 -1.94 3.32
C SER A 142 -4.70 -0.85 3.60
N SER A 143 -3.50 -1.23 4.07
CA SER A 143 -2.40 -0.27 4.29
C SER A 143 -1.98 0.40 2.98
N PHE A 144 -1.90 -0.35 1.87
CA PHE A 144 -1.64 0.23 0.54
C PHE A 144 -2.74 1.22 0.13
N LEU A 145 -4.01 0.83 0.26
CA LEU A 145 -5.12 1.72 -0.09
C LEU A 145 -5.11 2.98 0.78
N ASN A 146 -4.92 2.84 2.10
CA ASN A 146 -4.86 3.95 3.03
C ASN A 146 -3.71 4.90 2.68
N ALA A 147 -2.49 4.39 2.50
CA ALA A 147 -1.33 5.21 2.16
C ALA A 147 -1.52 5.92 0.81
N PHE A 148 -1.95 5.20 -0.23
CA PHE A 148 -2.15 5.77 -1.56
C PHE A 148 -3.27 6.82 -1.58
N ILE A 149 -4.46 6.49 -1.05
CA ILE A 149 -5.60 7.42 -1.05
C ILE A 149 -5.25 8.65 -0.22
N THR A 150 -4.71 8.49 1.00
CA THR A 150 -4.32 9.61 1.87
C THR A 150 -3.33 10.53 1.16
N TYR A 151 -2.29 9.96 0.52
CA TYR A 151 -1.32 10.75 -0.23
C TYR A 151 -1.99 11.58 -1.33
N ILE A 152 -2.88 10.97 -2.12
CA ILE A 152 -3.61 11.67 -3.19
C ILE A 152 -4.48 12.80 -2.62
N LEU A 153 -5.20 12.54 -1.52
CA LEU A 153 -6.05 13.55 -0.88
C LEU A 153 -5.24 14.74 -0.33
N MET A 154 -4.03 14.50 0.16
CA MET A 154 -3.13 15.56 0.64
C MET A 154 -2.54 16.39 -0.50
N THR A 155 -2.18 15.74 -1.61
CA THR A 155 -1.37 16.34 -2.68
C THR A 155 -2.18 17.00 -3.78
N TYR A 156 -3.32 16.42 -4.14
CA TYR A 156 -4.17 16.88 -5.25
C TYR A 156 -5.47 17.50 -4.72
N THR A 157 -6.05 18.38 -5.51
CA THR A 157 -7.40 18.89 -5.25
C THR A 157 -8.46 17.93 -5.78
N GLU A 158 -9.70 18.04 -5.28
CA GLU A 158 -10.84 17.26 -5.77
C GLU A 158 -11.21 17.55 -7.24
N ASN A 159 -10.70 18.67 -7.79
CA ASN A 159 -10.84 18.99 -9.21
C ASN A 159 -9.75 18.36 -10.09
N GLU A 160 -8.60 18.04 -9.52
CA GLU A 160 -7.52 17.33 -10.22
C GLU A 160 -7.73 15.82 -10.19
N VAL A 161 -8.05 15.26 -9.01
CA VAL A 161 -8.28 13.84 -8.81
C VAL A 161 -9.54 13.62 -7.99
N ALA A 162 -10.43 12.81 -8.50
CA ALA A 162 -11.65 12.41 -7.81
C ALA A 162 -11.68 10.90 -7.61
N PHE A 163 -12.31 10.48 -6.53
CA PHE A 163 -12.56 9.08 -6.23
C PHE A 163 -14.02 8.72 -6.35
N MET A 164 -14.26 7.49 -6.72
CA MET A 164 -15.51 6.75 -6.55
C MET A 164 -15.14 5.35 -6.04
N GLY A 165 -16.10 4.62 -5.49
CA GLY A 165 -15.76 3.28 -5.04
C GLY A 165 -16.95 2.39 -4.77
N SER A 166 -16.66 1.10 -4.56
CA SER A 166 -17.58 0.11 -4.06
C SER A 166 -16.94 -0.71 -2.95
N ASP A 167 -17.70 -0.90 -1.87
CA ASP A 167 -17.29 -1.64 -0.69
C ASP A 167 -18.53 -2.31 -0.08
N PHE A 168 -18.76 -3.56 -0.47
CA PHE A 168 -19.94 -4.30 -0.05
C PHE A 168 -19.90 -4.76 1.41
N LYS A 169 -18.73 -4.62 2.05
CA LYS A 169 -18.55 -4.88 3.48
C LYS A 169 -18.67 -3.61 4.33
N ALA A 170 -18.68 -2.44 3.67
CA ALA A 170 -18.66 -1.12 4.30
C ALA A 170 -17.50 -0.96 5.31
N SER A 171 -16.32 -1.39 4.91
CA SER A 171 -15.09 -1.38 5.72
C SER A 171 -14.11 -0.30 5.27
N ASP A 172 -13.11 -0.68 4.47
CA ASP A 172 -11.93 0.14 4.16
C ASP A 172 -12.25 1.34 3.26
N VAL A 173 -12.83 1.09 2.07
CA VAL A 173 -13.13 2.16 1.09
C VAL A 173 -14.30 3.02 1.53
N TYR A 174 -15.25 2.43 2.24
CA TYR A 174 -16.43 3.14 2.75
C TYR A 174 -16.07 4.27 3.72
N TYR A 175 -14.99 4.15 4.46
CA TYR A 175 -14.47 5.18 5.34
C TYR A 175 -14.21 6.49 4.57
N PHE A 176 -13.60 6.41 3.38
CA PHE A 176 -13.17 7.58 2.60
C PHE A 176 -14.31 8.39 1.97
N ARG A 177 -15.56 7.90 1.97
CA ARG A 177 -16.72 8.64 1.45
C ARG A 177 -16.93 10.01 2.10
N ARG A 178 -16.36 10.24 3.25
CA ARG A 178 -16.47 11.49 4.01
C ARG A 178 -15.57 12.61 3.48
N PHE A 179 -14.60 12.31 2.65
CA PHE A 179 -13.69 13.30 2.10
C PHE A 179 -14.20 13.87 0.76
N ARG A 180 -13.86 15.14 0.48
CA ARG A 180 -14.38 15.90 -0.69
C ARG A 180 -14.03 15.27 -2.03
N HIS A 181 -12.89 14.59 -2.13
CA HIS A 181 -12.45 13.90 -3.34
C HIS A 181 -13.38 12.75 -3.75
N PHE A 182 -14.12 12.16 -2.81
CA PHE A 182 -15.08 11.11 -3.12
C PHE A 182 -16.37 11.69 -3.68
N ARG A 183 -16.63 11.45 -4.96
CA ARG A 183 -17.83 11.93 -5.69
C ARG A 183 -19.01 11.01 -5.42
N GLY A 184 -19.95 11.50 -4.61
CA GLY A 184 -21.12 10.73 -4.19
C GLY A 184 -20.83 9.80 -3.01
N GLU A 185 -21.66 8.78 -2.87
CA GLU A 185 -21.54 7.75 -1.85
C GLU A 185 -20.72 6.57 -2.42
N VAL A 186 -20.16 5.73 -1.54
CA VAL A 186 -19.54 4.46 -1.93
C VAL A 186 -20.64 3.42 -2.11
N ALA A 187 -20.61 2.69 -3.22
CA ALA A 187 -21.60 1.66 -3.50
C ALA A 187 -21.43 0.46 -2.55
N THR A 188 -22.50 0.11 -1.84
CA THR A 188 -22.54 -1.02 -0.89
C THR A 188 -23.37 -2.19 -1.41
N SER A 189 -23.93 -2.05 -2.60
CA SER A 189 -24.75 -3.06 -3.26
C SER A 189 -24.48 -3.14 -4.77
N GLU A 190 -24.83 -4.27 -5.38
CA GLU A 190 -24.76 -4.46 -6.84
C GLU A 190 -25.57 -3.39 -7.60
N THR A 191 -26.72 -3.00 -7.07
CA THR A 191 -27.58 -1.97 -7.68
C THR A 191 -26.87 -0.62 -7.70
N GLU A 192 -26.27 -0.21 -6.60
CA GLU A 192 -25.51 1.03 -6.53
C GLU A 192 -24.25 0.99 -7.39
N PHE A 193 -23.57 -0.16 -7.41
CA PHE A 193 -22.44 -0.37 -8.31
C PHE A 193 -22.85 -0.18 -9.77
N MET A 194 -23.97 -0.78 -10.21
CA MET A 194 -24.47 -0.59 -11.58
C MET A 194 -24.82 0.85 -11.89
N GLN A 195 -25.37 1.58 -10.92
CA GLN A 195 -25.61 3.05 -11.07
C GLN A 195 -24.30 3.80 -11.26
N HIS A 196 -23.23 3.45 -10.49
CA HIS A 196 -21.91 4.02 -10.68
C HIS A 196 -21.33 3.73 -12.06
N MET A 197 -21.46 2.49 -12.55
CA MET A 197 -20.98 2.13 -13.88
C MET A 197 -21.72 2.91 -14.98
N ASN A 198 -23.02 3.15 -14.84
CA ASN A 198 -23.78 3.99 -15.77
C ASN A 198 -23.34 5.46 -15.72
N LYS A 199 -23.02 6.00 -14.54
CA LYS A 199 -22.46 7.36 -14.40
C LYS A 199 -21.08 7.46 -15.08
N LEU A 200 -20.22 6.45 -14.92
CA LEU A 200 -18.91 6.42 -15.59
C LEU A 200 -19.06 6.32 -17.11
N GLU A 201 -20.00 5.54 -17.60
CA GLU A 201 -20.29 5.46 -19.05
C GLU A 201 -20.72 6.81 -19.61
N ALA A 202 -21.65 7.49 -18.96
CA ALA A 202 -22.07 8.83 -19.35
C ALA A 202 -20.91 9.84 -19.31
N GLU A 203 -20.02 9.75 -18.32
CA GLU A 203 -18.83 10.58 -18.22
C GLU A 203 -17.82 10.28 -19.34
N ILE A 204 -17.64 9.01 -19.71
CA ILE A 204 -16.83 8.63 -20.88
C ILE A 204 -17.39 9.25 -22.14
N ASP A 205 -18.72 9.20 -22.37
CA ASP A 205 -19.34 9.78 -23.55
C ASP A 205 -19.21 11.30 -23.58
N ARG A 206 -19.36 11.98 -22.44
CA ARG A 206 -19.07 13.40 -22.31
C ARG A 206 -17.63 13.74 -22.70
N ARG A 207 -16.65 12.95 -22.21
CA ARG A 207 -15.24 13.16 -22.50
C ARG A 207 -14.88 12.85 -23.95
N LYS A 208 -15.53 11.88 -24.58
CA LYS A 208 -15.39 11.63 -26.03
C LYS A 208 -15.69 12.89 -26.84
N ILE A 209 -16.78 13.60 -26.50
CA ILE A 209 -17.17 14.85 -27.17
C ILE A 209 -16.11 15.93 -26.95
N ILE A 210 -15.59 16.08 -25.73
CA ILE A 210 -14.58 17.11 -25.39
C ILE A 210 -13.24 16.83 -26.09
N LEU A 211 -12.79 15.57 -26.12
CA LEU A 211 -11.54 15.20 -26.76
C LEU A 211 -11.64 15.33 -28.30
N GLY A 212 -12.81 15.00 -28.87
CA GLY A 212 -13.06 15.02 -30.31
C GLY A 212 -11.97 14.24 -31.05
N ASP A 213 -11.68 14.69 -32.25
CA ASP A 213 -10.59 14.11 -33.07
C ASP A 213 -9.22 14.70 -32.76
N LYS A 214 -9.15 15.71 -31.88
CA LYS A 214 -7.94 16.47 -31.59
C LYS A 214 -7.02 15.78 -30.57
N TYR A 215 -7.59 15.09 -29.58
CA TYR A 215 -6.85 14.52 -28.47
C TYR A 215 -7.07 13.01 -28.36
N ARG A 216 -5.99 12.24 -28.29
CA ARG A 216 -6.06 10.77 -28.16
C ARG A 216 -6.56 10.31 -26.78
N ASN A 217 -6.28 11.11 -25.73
CA ASN A 217 -6.63 10.78 -24.36
C ASN A 217 -6.63 12.04 -23.48
N VAL A 218 -7.11 11.88 -22.24
CA VAL A 218 -7.19 12.97 -21.24
C VAL A 218 -5.80 13.48 -20.86
N ILE A 219 -4.77 12.64 -20.82
CA ILE A 219 -3.40 13.07 -20.51
C ILE A 219 -2.93 14.11 -21.53
N ASN A 220 -3.13 13.84 -22.82
CA ASN A 220 -2.75 14.77 -23.89
C ASN A 220 -3.62 16.03 -23.90
N TYR A 221 -4.89 15.91 -23.55
CA TYR A 221 -5.78 17.07 -23.37
C TYR A 221 -5.27 17.97 -22.23
N ASN A 222 -5.03 17.37 -21.05
CA ASN A 222 -4.60 18.08 -19.86
C ASN A 222 -3.23 18.78 -20.00
N LYS A 223 -2.34 18.23 -20.81
CA LYS A 223 -1.04 18.87 -21.12
C LYS A 223 -1.16 20.14 -21.94
N LYS A 224 -2.24 20.31 -22.71
CA LYS A 224 -2.37 21.38 -23.71
C LYS A 224 -3.47 22.39 -23.41
N ASN A 225 -4.31 22.16 -22.43
CA ASN A 225 -5.42 23.05 -22.08
C ASN A 225 -5.27 23.52 -20.63
N GLU A 226 -5.72 24.76 -20.36
CA GLU A 226 -5.76 25.33 -19.01
C GLU A 226 -6.86 24.68 -18.19
N GLU A 227 -8.07 24.55 -18.77
CA GLU A 227 -9.16 23.81 -18.17
C GLU A 227 -8.91 22.31 -18.29
N LYS A 228 -8.61 21.66 -17.17
CA LYS A 228 -8.23 20.26 -17.11
C LYS A 228 -9.42 19.37 -16.77
N LEU A 229 -9.45 18.19 -17.37
CA LEU A 229 -10.36 17.13 -16.98
C LEU A 229 -9.76 16.40 -15.78
N SER A 230 -10.53 16.29 -14.70
CA SER A 230 -10.10 15.55 -13.51
C SER A 230 -9.87 14.06 -13.83
N TYR A 231 -8.86 13.48 -13.21
CA TYR A 231 -8.75 12.01 -13.19
C TYR A 231 -9.75 11.42 -12.22
N ILE A 232 -10.33 10.27 -12.55
CA ILE A 232 -11.26 9.55 -11.68
C ILE A 232 -10.64 8.21 -11.35
N ILE A 233 -10.50 7.92 -10.06
CA ILE A 233 -10.02 6.63 -9.55
C ILE A 233 -11.20 5.91 -8.90
N TYR A 234 -11.55 4.75 -9.46
CA TYR A 234 -12.59 3.90 -8.91
C TYR A 234 -11.96 2.76 -8.10
N VAL A 235 -12.22 2.74 -6.80
CA VAL A 235 -11.67 1.73 -5.89
C VAL A 235 -12.70 0.65 -5.59
N VAL A 236 -12.31 -0.61 -5.72
CA VAL A 236 -13.13 -1.79 -5.41
C VAL A 236 -12.45 -2.55 -4.29
N ASP A 237 -13.09 -2.63 -3.11
CA ASP A 237 -12.51 -3.28 -1.93
C ASP A 237 -12.37 -4.79 -2.08
N GLU A 238 -13.35 -5.46 -2.69
CA GLU A 238 -13.31 -6.92 -2.87
C GLU A 238 -13.86 -7.32 -4.25
N LEU A 239 -12.97 -7.53 -5.20
CA LEU A 239 -13.31 -7.84 -6.59
C LEU A 239 -14.21 -9.07 -6.77
N PRO A 240 -14.01 -10.20 -6.06
CA PRO A 240 -14.86 -11.39 -6.19
C PRO A 240 -16.34 -11.13 -5.93
N LEU A 241 -16.67 -10.23 -5.02
CA LEU A 241 -18.08 -9.90 -4.74
C LEU A 241 -18.78 -9.27 -5.94
N LEU A 242 -18.05 -8.54 -6.78
CA LEU A 242 -18.58 -7.99 -8.03
C LEU A 242 -18.60 -9.01 -9.18
N THR A 243 -17.53 -9.80 -9.28
CA THR A 243 -17.38 -10.73 -10.40
C THR A 243 -18.25 -11.98 -10.30
N SER A 244 -18.76 -12.31 -9.10
CA SER A 244 -19.74 -13.36 -8.88
C SER A 244 -21.07 -13.09 -9.61
N ASN A 245 -21.45 -11.83 -9.77
CA ASN A 245 -22.60 -11.43 -10.59
C ASN A 245 -22.16 -11.16 -12.03
N LYS A 246 -22.66 -12.00 -12.97
CA LYS A 246 -22.30 -11.89 -14.38
C LYS A 246 -22.61 -10.51 -14.98
N LYS A 247 -23.73 -9.88 -14.61
CA LYS A 247 -24.11 -8.56 -15.14
C LYS A 247 -23.13 -7.49 -14.68
N CYS A 248 -22.73 -7.51 -13.41
CA CYS A 248 -21.73 -6.59 -12.86
C CYS A 248 -20.36 -6.81 -13.52
N ALA A 249 -19.93 -8.07 -13.63
CA ALA A 249 -18.66 -8.42 -14.27
C ALA A 249 -18.59 -8.01 -15.75
N ASP A 250 -19.67 -8.22 -16.52
CA ASP A 250 -19.73 -7.85 -17.94
C ASP A 250 -19.73 -6.32 -18.11
N LYS A 251 -20.48 -5.59 -17.28
CA LYS A 251 -20.51 -4.11 -17.31
C LYS A 251 -19.16 -3.52 -16.92
N LEU A 252 -18.54 -4.03 -15.84
CA LEU A 252 -17.21 -3.63 -15.41
C LEU A 252 -16.18 -3.78 -16.52
N ARG A 253 -16.16 -4.97 -17.16
CA ARG A 253 -15.22 -5.26 -18.25
C ARG A 253 -15.40 -4.33 -19.45
N LEU A 254 -16.65 -4.01 -19.80
CA LEU A 254 -16.95 -3.07 -20.88
C LEU A 254 -16.38 -1.67 -20.59
N ILE A 255 -16.56 -1.17 -19.36
CA ILE A 255 -16.05 0.13 -18.94
C ILE A 255 -14.52 0.12 -18.92
N MET A 256 -13.89 -0.89 -18.31
CA MET A 256 -12.43 -1.00 -18.20
C MET A 256 -11.75 -1.00 -19.57
N GLY A 257 -12.37 -1.61 -20.57
CA GLY A 257 -11.78 -1.71 -21.91
C GLY A 257 -11.55 -0.39 -22.63
N GLN A 258 -12.13 0.71 -22.13
CA GLN A 258 -12.05 2.03 -22.79
C GLN A 258 -11.71 3.18 -21.87
N CYS A 259 -11.99 3.10 -20.58
CA CYS A 259 -12.05 4.26 -19.68
C CYS A 259 -10.69 4.89 -19.37
N ALA A 260 -9.57 4.16 -19.47
CA ALA A 260 -8.24 4.70 -19.20
C ALA A 260 -7.88 5.87 -20.13
N SER A 261 -8.23 5.79 -21.42
CA SER A 261 -8.04 6.89 -22.38
C SER A 261 -8.82 8.15 -21.99
N TYR A 262 -9.89 7.97 -21.24
CA TYR A 262 -10.73 9.05 -20.75
C TYR A 262 -10.37 9.49 -19.31
N GLY A 263 -9.19 9.06 -18.79
CA GLY A 263 -8.69 9.46 -17.47
C GLY A 263 -9.45 8.84 -16.31
N ILE A 264 -10.01 7.64 -16.49
CA ILE A 264 -10.73 6.88 -15.47
C ILE A 264 -9.96 5.58 -15.23
N TYR A 265 -9.56 5.33 -13.99
CA TYR A 265 -8.73 4.21 -13.62
C TYR A 265 -9.39 3.42 -12.49
N PHE A 266 -9.11 2.12 -12.43
CA PHE A 266 -9.61 1.23 -11.40
C PHE A 266 -8.47 0.72 -10.54
N ILE A 267 -8.70 0.64 -9.23
CA ILE A 267 -7.90 -0.12 -8.27
C ILE A 267 -8.81 -1.19 -7.68
N PHE A 268 -8.45 -2.44 -7.89
CA PHE A 268 -9.16 -3.60 -7.36
C PHE A 268 -8.37 -4.19 -6.21
N ALA A 269 -9.00 -4.36 -5.06
CA ALA A 269 -8.44 -5.18 -4.00
C ALA A 269 -9.10 -6.58 -4.02
N THR A 270 -8.33 -7.59 -3.64
CA THR A 270 -8.83 -8.96 -3.49
C THR A 270 -8.05 -9.73 -2.43
N GLN A 271 -8.77 -10.51 -1.63
CA GLN A 271 -8.20 -11.49 -0.71
C GLN A 271 -8.15 -12.88 -1.32
N ASP A 272 -8.90 -13.09 -2.41
CA ASP A 272 -8.96 -14.33 -3.15
C ASP A 272 -8.26 -14.14 -4.50
N SER A 273 -7.10 -14.78 -4.63
CA SER A 273 -6.24 -14.69 -5.82
C SER A 273 -6.49 -15.80 -6.84
N THR A 274 -7.58 -16.55 -6.71
CA THR A 274 -7.91 -17.61 -7.65
C THR A 274 -8.26 -17.06 -9.03
N LYS A 275 -8.06 -17.89 -10.08
CA LYS A 275 -8.43 -17.52 -11.47
C LYS A 275 -9.91 -17.21 -11.61
N GLU A 276 -10.75 -17.85 -10.82
CA GLU A 276 -12.20 -17.64 -10.82
C GLU A 276 -12.55 -16.26 -10.26
N SER A 277 -11.90 -15.86 -9.18
CA SER A 277 -12.15 -14.62 -8.46
C SER A 277 -11.63 -13.38 -9.17
N ILE A 278 -10.41 -13.45 -9.71
CA ILE A 278 -9.80 -12.36 -10.48
C ILE A 278 -10.45 -12.28 -11.88
N GLY A 279 -10.81 -13.42 -12.43
CA GLY A 279 -11.55 -13.55 -13.67
C GLY A 279 -10.88 -12.86 -14.87
N LYS A 280 -11.72 -12.45 -15.80
CA LYS A 280 -11.28 -11.75 -17.02
C LYS A 280 -10.89 -10.29 -16.78
N CYS A 281 -11.13 -9.76 -15.57
CA CYS A 281 -10.74 -8.39 -15.23
C CYS A 281 -9.22 -8.21 -15.26
N LYS A 282 -8.43 -9.24 -14.88
CA LYS A 282 -6.97 -9.21 -14.94
C LYS A 282 -6.41 -8.86 -16.32
N MET A 283 -7.12 -9.19 -17.40
CA MET A 283 -6.67 -8.89 -18.77
C MET A 283 -6.56 -7.38 -19.07
N ASN A 284 -7.28 -6.55 -18.33
CA ASN A 284 -7.25 -5.09 -18.48
C ASN A 284 -6.43 -4.40 -17.37
N VAL A 285 -5.79 -5.18 -16.49
CA VAL A 285 -4.94 -4.66 -15.41
C VAL A 285 -3.51 -4.58 -15.92
N SER A 286 -2.87 -3.44 -15.72
CA SER A 286 -1.49 -3.17 -16.15
C SER A 286 -0.50 -3.20 -14.99
N GLN A 287 -0.99 -3.06 -13.76
CA GLN A 287 -0.15 -3.00 -12.55
C GLN A 287 -0.71 -3.95 -11.49
N ILE A 288 0.15 -4.72 -10.85
CA ILE A 288 -0.26 -5.63 -9.78
C ILE A 288 0.59 -5.34 -8.55
N VAL A 289 -0.06 -5.14 -7.39
CA VAL A 289 0.59 -5.07 -6.10
C VAL A 289 0.29 -6.37 -5.37
N GLY A 290 1.28 -7.26 -5.32
CA GLY A 290 1.16 -8.59 -4.74
C GLY A 290 1.74 -8.65 -3.34
N PHE A 291 0.88 -8.90 -2.35
CA PHE A 291 1.26 -9.23 -0.97
C PHE A 291 1.37 -10.74 -0.80
N HIS A 292 1.77 -11.19 0.40
CA HIS A 292 1.83 -12.61 0.72
C HIS A 292 0.58 -13.37 0.29
N THR A 293 0.80 -14.54 -0.31
CA THR A 293 -0.24 -15.50 -0.69
C THR A 293 -0.07 -16.80 0.08
N LYS A 294 -1.15 -17.56 0.22
CA LYS A 294 -1.13 -18.81 1.00
C LYS A 294 -0.30 -19.90 0.32
N ASP A 295 -0.28 -19.90 -0.99
CA ASP A 295 0.39 -20.94 -1.77
C ASP A 295 0.95 -20.40 -3.11
N GLU A 296 1.65 -21.27 -3.81
CA GLU A 296 2.30 -21.01 -5.09
C GLU A 296 1.29 -20.73 -6.22
N THR A 297 0.12 -21.37 -6.19
CA THR A 297 -0.90 -21.22 -7.24
C THR A 297 -1.49 -19.82 -7.21
N ASP A 298 -1.82 -19.33 -6.02
CA ASP A 298 -2.30 -17.96 -5.80
C ASP A 298 -1.26 -16.93 -6.21
N SER A 299 0.00 -17.15 -5.84
CA SER A 299 1.12 -16.30 -6.22
C SER A 299 1.28 -16.22 -7.74
N LYS A 300 1.33 -17.36 -8.43
CA LYS A 300 1.43 -17.43 -9.89
C LYS A 300 0.19 -16.83 -10.59
N THR A 301 -0.97 -16.95 -9.99
CA THR A 301 -2.19 -16.34 -10.53
C THR A 301 -2.12 -14.82 -10.47
N LEU A 302 -1.55 -14.24 -9.41
CA LEU A 302 -1.40 -12.80 -9.28
C LEU A 302 -0.30 -12.22 -10.19
N ILE A 303 0.95 -12.66 -10.00
CA ILE A 303 2.13 -12.00 -10.62
C ILE A 303 2.95 -12.92 -11.54
N ASN A 304 2.42 -14.07 -11.94
CA ASN A 304 3.11 -15.08 -12.74
C ASN A 304 4.44 -15.61 -12.12
N SER A 305 4.62 -15.43 -10.81
CA SER A 305 5.78 -15.85 -10.01
C SER A 305 5.29 -16.48 -8.71
N ASP A 306 6.08 -17.33 -8.10
CA ASP A 306 5.77 -17.97 -6.83
C ASP A 306 6.32 -17.19 -5.60
N ILE A 307 6.96 -16.05 -5.83
CA ILE A 307 7.68 -15.28 -4.82
C ILE A 307 6.79 -14.78 -3.67
N LEU A 308 5.48 -14.54 -3.93
CA LEU A 308 4.59 -13.98 -2.91
C LEU A 308 4.34 -14.93 -1.74
N LYS A 309 4.41 -16.25 -1.95
CA LYS A 309 4.26 -17.23 -0.87
C LYS A 309 5.40 -17.15 0.15
N ASP A 310 6.58 -16.67 -0.29
CA ASP A 310 7.79 -16.61 0.51
C ASP A 310 7.93 -15.26 1.27
N ILE A 311 6.97 -14.35 1.11
CA ILE A 311 6.92 -13.12 1.90
C ILE A 311 6.60 -13.48 3.35
N THR A 312 7.50 -13.10 4.26
CA THR A 312 7.35 -13.34 5.70
C THR A 312 7.12 -12.07 6.50
N VAL A 313 7.29 -10.89 5.89
CA VAL A 313 7.15 -9.58 6.53
C VAL A 313 5.83 -8.93 6.11
N ARG A 314 5.00 -8.52 7.08
CA ARG A 314 3.76 -7.81 6.79
C ARG A 314 4.03 -6.45 6.15
N GLY A 315 3.17 -6.05 5.23
CA GLY A 315 3.36 -4.82 4.46
C GLY A 315 4.40 -4.95 3.34
N ARG A 316 5.12 -6.07 3.24
CA ARG A 316 6.01 -6.35 2.12
C ARG A 316 5.19 -6.78 0.90
N CYS A 317 5.52 -6.22 -0.25
CA CYS A 317 4.86 -6.54 -1.51
C CYS A 317 5.83 -6.53 -2.68
N PHE A 318 5.36 -7.07 -3.79
CA PHE A 318 5.97 -6.90 -5.11
C PHE A 318 5.02 -6.12 -6.00
N ILE A 319 5.55 -5.10 -6.66
CA ILE A 319 4.83 -4.26 -7.62
C ILE A 319 5.27 -4.69 -9.01
N ASP A 320 4.36 -5.35 -9.74
CA ASP A 320 4.58 -5.78 -11.11
C ASP A 320 3.90 -4.77 -12.06
N SER A 321 4.71 -4.06 -12.83
CA SER A 321 4.27 -3.13 -13.88
C SER A 321 4.21 -3.77 -15.27
N GLY A 322 4.47 -5.07 -15.36
CA GLY A 322 4.58 -5.82 -16.61
C GLY A 322 5.94 -5.70 -17.29
N ALA A 323 6.70 -4.65 -17.04
CA ALA A 323 8.07 -4.46 -17.52
C ALA A 323 9.11 -4.79 -16.44
N GLU A 324 8.82 -4.38 -15.22
CA GLU A 324 9.69 -4.52 -14.05
C GLU A 324 8.89 -4.97 -12.85
N MET A 325 9.54 -5.69 -11.96
CA MET A 325 9.00 -6.12 -10.68
C MET A 325 9.87 -5.55 -9.56
N GLU A 326 9.27 -4.71 -8.73
CA GLU A 326 9.94 -4.00 -7.64
C GLU A 326 9.46 -4.55 -6.29
N GLU A 327 10.38 -4.80 -5.36
CA GLU A 327 10.04 -5.17 -3.98
C GLU A 327 9.93 -3.90 -3.14
N ALA A 328 8.83 -3.76 -2.40
CA ALA A 328 8.57 -2.60 -1.56
C ALA A 328 8.03 -2.98 -0.18
N GLN A 329 8.24 -2.08 0.77
CA GLN A 329 7.62 -2.10 2.09
C GLN A 329 6.61 -0.96 2.18
N ILE A 330 5.33 -1.31 2.36
CA ILE A 330 4.23 -0.34 2.39
C ILE A 330 4.16 0.37 3.75
N PHE A 331 3.84 1.65 3.73
CA PHE A 331 3.52 2.41 4.93
C PHE A 331 2.29 1.85 5.64
N PHE A 332 2.36 1.90 6.96
CA PHE A 332 1.21 1.68 7.83
C PHE A 332 0.73 3.01 8.37
N LEU A 333 -0.55 3.27 8.19
CA LEU A 333 -1.22 4.48 8.63
C LEU A 333 -2.44 4.08 9.47
N GLU A 334 -2.45 4.46 10.72
CA GLU A 334 -3.58 4.23 11.62
C GLU A 334 -4.75 5.15 11.27
N GLU A 335 -5.97 4.74 11.63
CA GLU A 335 -7.18 5.52 11.30
C GLU A 335 -7.15 6.91 11.94
N ASP A 336 -6.72 7.02 13.19
CA ASP A 336 -6.64 8.29 13.91
C ASP A 336 -5.62 9.23 13.26
N GLU A 337 -4.45 8.73 12.87
CA GLU A 337 -3.44 9.51 12.14
C GLU A 337 -3.96 9.97 10.77
N MET A 338 -4.69 9.09 10.06
CA MET A 338 -5.28 9.42 8.77
C MET A 338 -6.36 10.50 8.91
N GLU A 339 -7.15 10.44 9.97
CA GLU A 339 -8.16 11.43 10.27
C GLU A 339 -7.55 12.80 10.55
N ASP A 340 -6.51 12.86 11.37
CA ASP A 340 -5.77 14.08 11.66
C ASP A 340 -5.17 14.71 10.41
N LEU A 341 -4.52 13.91 9.55
CA LEU A 341 -3.92 14.37 8.29
C LEU A 341 -4.95 14.90 7.29
N LEU A 342 -6.18 14.39 7.30
CA LEU A 342 -7.21 14.69 6.31
C LEU A 342 -8.36 15.58 6.83
N GLN A 343 -8.23 16.14 8.05
CA GLN A 343 -9.25 16.95 8.71
C GLN A 343 -9.77 18.08 7.80
N ASP A 344 -8.88 18.77 7.10
CA ASP A 344 -9.21 19.87 6.19
C ASP A 344 -9.91 19.40 4.90
N LYS A 345 -9.88 18.12 4.58
CA LYS A 345 -10.47 17.50 3.38
C LYS A 345 -11.88 16.97 3.59
N LEU A 346 -12.40 16.99 4.81
CA LEU A 346 -13.74 16.51 5.12
C LEU A 346 -14.83 17.30 4.36
N LYS A 347 -15.91 16.63 3.99
CA LYS A 347 -17.14 17.25 3.51
C LYS A 347 -17.83 17.97 4.66
N GLU A 348 -18.49 19.11 4.39
CA GLU A 348 -19.14 19.92 5.42
C GLU A 348 -20.11 19.14 6.31
N LYS A 349 -20.88 18.20 5.74
CA LYS A 349 -21.80 17.37 6.53
C LYS A 349 -21.12 16.57 7.64
N TYR A 350 -19.87 16.13 7.43
CA TYR A 350 -19.11 15.35 8.41
C TYR A 350 -18.38 16.22 9.42
N LYS A 351 -17.94 17.44 9.03
CA LYS A 351 -17.41 18.43 9.98
C LYS A 351 -18.46 18.81 11.03
N GLN A 352 -19.70 19.08 10.58
CA GLN A 352 -20.80 19.43 11.47
C GLN A 352 -21.16 18.29 12.44
N LEU A 353 -21.05 17.02 12.02
CA LEU A 353 -21.28 15.88 12.90
C LEU A 353 -20.20 15.78 14.00
N GLN A 354 -18.93 15.96 13.65
CA GLN A 354 -17.84 15.98 14.63
C GLN A 354 -17.98 17.11 15.67
N GLU A 355 -18.39 18.31 15.24
CA GLU A 355 -18.64 19.44 16.14
C GLU A 355 -19.82 19.22 17.11
N GLN A 356 -20.73 18.30 16.80
CA GLN A 356 -21.86 17.93 17.67
C GLN A 356 -21.54 16.82 18.67
N GLU A 357 -20.51 16.03 18.39
CA GLU A 357 -20.10 14.89 19.21
C GLU A 357 -18.97 15.24 20.21
N GLY A 358 -18.24 16.34 20.01
CA GLY A 358 -17.19 16.86 20.89
C GLY A 358 -17.70 17.96 21.82
#